data_ef3b20f31faa20cc88c5efc7c62d859a
#
_entry.id   ef3b20f31faa20cc88c5efc7c62d859a
#
_cell.length_a   1.000
_cell.length_b   1.000
_cell.length_c   1.000
_cell.angle_alpha   90.00
_cell.angle_beta   90.00
_cell.angle_gamma   90.00
#
_symmetry.space_group_name_H-M   'P 1'
#
loop_
_entity.id
_entity.type
_entity.pdbx_description
1 polymer ?
#
loop_
_entity_poly.entity_id
_entity_poly.type
_entity_poly.pdbx_seq_one_letter_code
_entity_poly.pdbx_strand_id
1 'polypeptide(L)'
;LRRIKYFGGQQETLPIKKPKQLESFMFNLIKKIEKATTNSKRYLAYRNWILCLIGFNTAFRAEDLLQLRVKDIKKGYVSIKENKTGKMQNFRMNKQLHQDILKYIDTFELKDSDYMFMGQKKKETKNGKTYNLIYPITRQQAHSIVTKNAEEVNIDFKFGLHSLRKTFGYFYIKNGGKPDTLMKMYNHDDYNVTMRYVSWGIDDAESDRESMYLGGVHK
;
A
#
# COMPACT_ATOMS: atom_id res chain seq x y z
N LEU A 1 -5.99 21.90 -20.56
CA LEU A 1 -6.22 20.66 -19.76
C LEU A 1 -7.06 19.70 -20.59
N ARG A 2 -6.42 18.75 -21.32
CA ARG A 2 -7.13 17.70 -22.05
C ARG A 2 -7.58 16.65 -21.04
N ARG A 3 -8.90 16.52 -20.84
CA ARG A 3 -9.50 15.40 -20.10
C ARG A 3 -9.13 14.09 -20.79
N ILE A 4 -8.41 13.22 -20.09
CA ILE A 4 -8.18 11.85 -20.54
C ILE A 4 -9.54 11.15 -20.63
N LYS A 5 -9.97 10.78 -21.85
CA LYS A 5 -11.18 10.00 -22.07
C LYS A 5 -10.92 8.56 -21.60
N TYR A 6 -11.61 8.16 -20.54
CA TYR A 6 -11.60 6.78 -20.05
C TYR A 6 -12.56 5.92 -20.89
N PHE A 7 -12.05 4.82 -21.39
CA PHE A 7 -12.87 3.76 -22.02
C PHE A 7 -13.48 2.88 -20.92
N GLY A 8 -14.81 2.81 -20.87
CA GLY A 8 -15.57 1.96 -19.94
C GLY A 8 -15.91 2.63 -18.61
N GLY A 9 -17.17 2.81 -18.33
CA GLY A 9 -17.84 3.59 -17.29
C GLY A 9 -17.45 3.51 -15.81
N GLN A 10 -16.29 2.94 -15.44
CA GLN A 10 -15.73 3.03 -14.10
C GLN A 10 -14.42 3.82 -14.13
N GLN A 11 -14.41 4.95 -13.43
CA GLN A 11 -13.21 5.76 -13.26
C GLN A 11 -12.13 4.95 -12.53
N GLU A 12 -10.97 4.79 -13.18
CA GLU A 12 -9.84 4.06 -12.62
C GLU A 12 -9.20 4.82 -11.44
N THR A 13 -8.70 4.09 -10.43
CA THR A 13 -7.93 4.71 -9.34
C THR A 13 -6.54 5.13 -9.82
N LEU A 14 -6.03 6.26 -9.33
CA LEU A 14 -4.73 6.81 -9.72
C LEU A 14 -3.71 6.73 -8.58
N PRO A 15 -2.39 6.75 -8.89
CA PRO A 15 -1.33 6.88 -7.89
C PRO A 15 -1.21 8.31 -7.38
N ILE A 16 -0.67 8.48 -6.19
CA ILE A 16 -0.07 9.75 -5.77
C ILE A 16 1.26 9.91 -6.53
N LYS A 17 1.42 11.02 -7.27
CA LYS A 17 2.64 11.35 -8.03
C LYS A 17 3.52 12.41 -7.35
N LYS A 18 2.95 13.22 -6.45
CA LYS A 18 3.63 14.32 -5.78
C LYS A 18 4.13 13.90 -4.39
N PRO A 19 5.45 13.99 -4.08
CA PRO A 19 5.98 13.64 -2.76
C PRO A 19 5.25 14.34 -1.60
N LYS A 20 5.02 15.65 -1.70
CA LYS A 20 4.29 16.43 -0.68
C LYS A 20 2.88 15.90 -0.40
N GLN A 21 2.20 15.37 -1.41
CA GLN A 21 0.87 14.80 -1.25
C GLN A 21 0.94 13.45 -0.50
N LEU A 22 1.97 12.63 -0.77
CA LEU A 22 2.23 11.40 -0.03
C LEU A 22 2.59 11.69 1.42
N GLU A 23 3.44 12.67 1.67
CA GLU A 23 3.79 13.14 3.01
C GLU A 23 2.53 13.60 3.79
N SER A 24 1.69 14.43 3.17
CA SER A 24 0.44 14.89 3.78
C SER A 24 -0.49 13.74 4.12
N PHE A 25 -0.61 12.75 3.21
CA PHE A 25 -1.42 11.56 3.43
C PHE A 25 -0.94 10.75 4.66
N MET A 26 0.37 10.48 4.74
CA MET A 26 0.96 9.72 5.85
C MET A 26 0.94 10.50 7.16
N PHE A 27 1.22 11.80 7.10
CA PHE A 27 1.20 12.67 8.28
C PHE A 27 -0.20 12.78 8.92
N ASN A 28 -1.26 12.83 8.10
CA ASN A 28 -2.62 12.83 8.61
C ASN A 28 -2.95 11.56 9.40
N LEU A 29 -2.47 10.40 8.96
CA LEU A 29 -2.62 9.14 9.70
C LEU A 29 -1.84 9.16 11.02
N ILE A 30 -0.63 9.72 11.05
CA ILE A 30 0.17 9.87 12.27
C ILE A 30 -0.54 10.79 13.27
N LYS A 31 -1.08 11.92 12.82
CA LYS A 31 -1.88 12.81 13.68
C LYS A 31 -3.06 12.10 14.35
N LYS A 32 -3.68 11.13 13.67
CA LYS A 32 -4.78 10.33 14.25
C LYS A 32 -4.29 9.42 15.38
N ILE A 33 -3.05 8.92 15.30
CA ILE A 33 -2.42 8.15 16.38
C ILE A 33 -2.19 9.03 17.59
N GLU A 34 -1.65 10.23 17.39
CA GLU A 34 -1.36 11.21 18.45
C GLU A 34 -2.62 11.70 19.17
N LYS A 35 -3.70 11.91 18.42
CA LYS A 35 -5.00 12.35 18.95
C LYS A 35 -5.81 11.24 19.61
N ALA A 36 -5.37 10.01 19.58
CA ALA A 36 -6.12 8.88 20.13
C ALA A 36 -6.10 8.89 21.66
N THR A 37 -7.27 9.03 22.28
CA THR A 37 -7.45 9.17 23.72
C THR A 37 -7.60 7.85 24.48
N THR A 38 -7.81 6.74 23.77
CA THR A 38 -7.95 5.39 24.36
C THR A 38 -7.07 4.39 23.64
N ASN A 39 -6.68 3.29 24.33
CA ASN A 39 -5.89 2.23 23.73
C ASN A 39 -6.56 1.62 22.49
N SER A 40 -7.88 1.46 22.51
CA SER A 40 -8.63 0.94 21.35
C SER A 40 -8.57 1.89 20.14
N LYS A 41 -8.76 3.20 20.36
CA LYS A 41 -8.64 4.20 19.30
C LYS A 41 -7.20 4.27 18.78
N ARG A 42 -6.21 4.20 19.68
CA ARG A 42 -4.78 4.19 19.31
C ARG A 42 -4.42 2.98 18.47
N TYR A 43 -4.89 1.79 18.85
CA TYR A 43 -4.72 0.59 18.04
C TYR A 43 -5.30 0.76 16.63
N LEU A 44 -6.55 1.23 16.51
CA LEU A 44 -7.21 1.42 15.21
C LEU A 44 -6.46 2.44 14.34
N ALA A 45 -6.03 3.56 14.91
CA ALA A 45 -5.27 4.58 14.20
C ALA A 45 -3.91 4.04 13.73
N TYR A 46 -3.20 3.33 14.60
CA TYR A 46 -1.90 2.75 14.27
C TYR A 46 -2.02 1.65 13.22
N ARG A 47 -3.03 0.74 13.34
CA ARG A 47 -3.35 -0.27 12.33
C ARG A 47 -3.62 0.37 10.96
N ASN A 48 -4.36 1.46 10.92
CA ASN A 48 -4.68 2.15 9.66
C ASN A 48 -3.43 2.79 9.05
N TRP A 49 -2.55 3.36 9.87
CA TRP A 49 -1.28 3.90 9.43
C TRP A 49 -0.36 2.80 8.87
N ILE A 50 -0.17 1.69 9.59
CA ILE A 50 0.71 0.60 9.15
C ILE A 50 0.16 -0.11 7.90
N LEU A 51 -1.17 -0.19 7.74
CA LEU A 51 -1.81 -0.68 6.52
C LEU A 51 -1.36 0.13 5.29
N CYS A 52 -1.46 1.45 5.39
CA CYS A 52 -1.06 2.34 4.30
C CYS A 52 0.46 2.33 4.09
N LEU A 53 1.25 2.30 5.18
CA LEU A 53 2.71 2.25 5.11
C LEU A 53 3.17 0.99 4.37
N ILE A 54 2.67 -0.18 4.72
CA ILE A 54 3.00 -1.44 4.02
C ILE A 54 2.51 -1.37 2.58
N GLY A 55 1.28 -0.89 2.35
CA GLY A 55 0.71 -0.78 1.00
C GLY A 55 1.52 0.12 0.06
N PHE A 56 2.09 1.22 0.56
CA PHE A 56 2.96 2.13 -0.21
C PHE A 56 4.39 1.61 -0.41
N ASN A 57 4.84 0.67 0.38
CA ASN A 57 6.23 0.18 0.35
C ASN A 57 6.37 -1.26 -0.17
N THR A 58 5.27 -1.87 -0.57
CA THR A 58 5.26 -3.22 -1.13
C THR A 58 4.42 -3.29 -2.39
N ALA A 59 4.70 -4.27 -3.21
CA ALA A 59 3.93 -4.51 -4.42
C ALA A 59 2.68 -5.38 -4.19
N PHE A 60 2.19 -5.51 -2.96
CA PHE A 60 1.06 -6.39 -2.64
C PHE A 60 -0.24 -5.97 -3.31
N ARG A 61 -1.01 -6.95 -3.77
CA ARG A 61 -2.42 -6.75 -4.07
C ARG A 61 -3.21 -6.55 -2.78
N ALA A 62 -4.33 -5.84 -2.86
CA ALA A 62 -5.14 -5.54 -1.68
C ALA A 62 -5.54 -6.81 -0.90
N GLU A 63 -5.87 -7.88 -1.58
CA GLU A 63 -6.26 -9.16 -0.96
C GLU A 63 -5.09 -9.79 -0.20
N ASP A 64 -3.90 -9.82 -0.81
CA ASP A 64 -2.70 -10.38 -0.19
C ASP A 64 -2.26 -9.53 0.99
N LEU A 65 -2.30 -8.19 0.85
CA LEU A 65 -2.00 -7.24 1.93
C LEU A 65 -2.89 -7.49 3.16
N LEU A 66 -4.19 -7.61 2.96
CA LEU A 66 -5.15 -7.76 4.07
C LEU A 66 -5.06 -9.11 4.78
N GLN A 67 -4.57 -10.16 4.12
CA GLN A 67 -4.40 -11.49 4.69
C GLN A 67 -3.08 -11.71 5.42
N LEU A 68 -2.16 -10.71 5.40
CA LEU A 68 -0.87 -10.83 6.08
C LEU A 68 -1.03 -11.14 7.57
N ARG A 69 -0.27 -12.12 8.02
CA ARG A 69 -0.10 -12.43 9.44
C ARG A 69 1.26 -11.92 9.94
N VAL A 70 1.37 -11.76 11.24
CA VAL A 70 2.62 -11.33 11.88
C VAL A 70 3.79 -12.23 11.46
N LYS A 71 3.61 -13.56 11.48
CA LYS A 71 4.65 -14.54 11.08
C LYS A 71 5.18 -14.34 9.65
N ASP A 72 4.35 -13.79 8.74
CA ASP A 72 4.69 -13.65 7.32
C ASP A 72 5.65 -12.48 7.08
N ILE A 73 5.72 -11.53 8.01
CA ILE A 73 6.39 -10.25 7.81
C ILE A 73 7.41 -9.90 8.92
N LYS A 74 7.26 -10.44 10.12
CA LYS A 74 8.07 -10.15 11.32
C LYS A 74 9.57 -10.33 11.12
N LYS A 75 10.00 -11.28 10.30
CA LYS A 75 11.43 -11.57 10.06
C LYS A 75 12.11 -10.61 9.07
N GLY A 76 11.40 -9.62 8.51
CA GLY A 76 11.92 -8.70 7.49
C GLY A 76 12.11 -9.33 6.11
N TYR A 77 11.82 -10.61 5.98
CA TYR A 77 11.74 -11.35 4.72
C TYR A 77 10.32 -11.86 4.53
N VAL A 78 9.74 -11.57 3.39
CA VAL A 78 8.38 -11.99 3.02
C VAL A 78 8.45 -13.14 2.06
N SER A 79 7.67 -14.19 2.33
CA SER A 79 7.45 -15.31 1.43
C SER A 79 5.97 -15.70 1.48
N ILE A 80 5.19 -15.20 0.54
CA ILE A 80 3.75 -15.46 0.47
C ILE A 80 3.33 -15.92 -0.92
N LYS A 81 2.28 -16.71 -0.97
CA LYS A 81 1.62 -17.11 -2.20
C LYS A 81 0.46 -16.15 -2.49
N GLU A 82 0.49 -15.49 -3.65
CA GLU A 82 -0.59 -14.59 -4.06
C GLU A 82 -1.90 -15.35 -4.27
N ASN A 83 -2.98 -14.81 -3.72
CA ASN A 83 -4.31 -15.42 -3.87
C ASN A 83 -4.80 -15.47 -5.32
N LYS A 84 -4.55 -14.39 -6.09
CA LYS A 84 -5.06 -14.26 -7.46
C LYS A 84 -4.29 -15.11 -8.48
N THR A 85 -2.97 -15.18 -8.37
CA THR A 85 -2.11 -15.78 -9.41
C THR A 85 -1.51 -17.10 -9.00
N GLY A 86 -1.50 -17.41 -7.70
CA GLY A 86 -0.81 -18.55 -7.12
C GLY A 86 0.72 -18.46 -7.17
N LYS A 87 1.27 -17.37 -7.72
CA LYS A 87 2.73 -17.14 -7.80
C LYS A 87 3.29 -16.75 -6.42
N MET A 88 4.54 -17.15 -6.15
CA MET A 88 5.22 -16.76 -4.91
C MET A 88 5.76 -15.33 -5.01
N GLN A 89 5.60 -14.59 -3.92
CA GLN A 89 6.29 -13.32 -3.69
C GLN A 89 7.34 -13.52 -2.60
N ASN A 90 8.61 -13.35 -2.97
CA ASN A 90 9.76 -13.51 -2.10
C ASN A 90 10.62 -12.25 -2.17
N PHE A 91 10.74 -11.52 -1.06
CA PHE A 91 11.58 -10.32 -1.02
C PHE A 91 11.98 -9.94 0.40
N ARG A 92 13.06 -9.16 0.50
CA ARG A 92 13.45 -8.48 1.75
C ARG A 92 12.80 -7.11 1.80
N MET A 93 12.27 -6.77 2.96
CA MET A 93 11.71 -5.43 3.20
C MET A 93 12.81 -4.39 3.36
N ASN A 94 12.45 -3.14 3.09
CA ASN A 94 13.24 -2.00 3.51
C ASN A 94 13.43 -2.01 5.04
N LYS A 95 14.63 -1.66 5.51
CA LYS A 95 14.99 -1.72 6.95
C LYS A 95 14.08 -0.83 7.80
N GLN A 96 13.78 0.38 7.36
CA GLN A 96 12.92 1.30 8.11
C GLN A 96 11.49 0.77 8.19
N LEU A 97 10.92 0.30 7.08
CA LEU A 97 9.61 -0.35 7.07
C LEU A 97 9.56 -1.53 8.06
N HIS A 98 10.60 -2.35 8.09
CA HIS A 98 10.68 -3.49 9.01
C HIS A 98 10.69 -3.03 10.48
N GLN A 99 11.46 -1.98 10.81
CA GLN A 99 11.49 -1.40 12.16
C GLN A 99 10.12 -0.86 12.58
N ASP A 100 9.42 -0.16 11.69
CA ASP A 100 8.08 0.38 11.96
C ASP A 100 7.05 -0.75 12.20
N ILE A 101 7.17 -1.84 11.44
CA ILE A 101 6.35 -3.05 11.62
C ILE A 101 6.63 -3.71 12.98
N LEU A 102 7.90 -3.89 13.34
CA LEU A 102 8.26 -4.47 14.65
C LEU A 102 7.72 -3.60 15.79
N LYS A 103 7.89 -2.29 15.71
CA LYS A 103 7.35 -1.35 16.70
C LYS A 103 5.83 -1.48 16.85
N TYR A 104 5.10 -1.65 15.74
CA TYR A 104 3.65 -1.88 15.79
C TYR A 104 3.31 -3.21 16.46
N ILE A 105 4.00 -4.30 16.10
CA ILE A 105 3.81 -5.64 16.67
C ILE A 105 4.05 -5.61 18.18
N ASP A 106 5.16 -5.01 18.63
CA ASP A 106 5.55 -4.95 20.03
C ASP A 106 4.61 -4.03 20.84
N THR A 107 4.22 -2.86 20.29
CA THR A 107 3.30 -1.92 20.96
C THR A 107 1.95 -2.54 21.29
N PHE A 108 1.46 -3.44 20.45
CA PHE A 108 0.14 -4.07 20.61
C PHE A 108 0.22 -5.56 20.94
N GLU A 109 1.41 -6.07 21.26
CA GLU A 109 1.68 -7.46 21.69
C GLU A 109 1.07 -8.49 20.73
N LEU A 110 1.21 -8.25 19.41
CA LEU A 110 0.63 -9.13 18.40
C LEU A 110 1.39 -10.46 18.34
N LYS A 111 0.64 -11.55 18.29
CA LYS A 111 1.17 -12.91 18.18
C LYS A 111 1.43 -13.29 16.73
N ASP A 112 2.33 -14.22 16.50
CA ASP A 112 2.69 -14.71 15.15
C ASP A 112 1.49 -15.19 14.34
N SER A 113 0.46 -15.74 15.00
CA SER A 113 -0.78 -16.19 14.37
C SER A 113 -1.77 -15.07 14.04
N ASP A 114 -1.59 -13.86 14.60
CA ASP A 114 -2.52 -12.77 14.42
C ASP A 114 -2.41 -12.17 13.01
N TYR A 115 -3.52 -11.64 12.51
CA TYR A 115 -3.50 -10.81 11.31
C TYR A 115 -2.88 -9.46 11.61
N MET A 116 -2.09 -8.94 10.68
CA MET A 116 -1.52 -7.60 10.80
C MET A 116 -2.60 -6.51 10.94
N PHE A 117 -3.74 -6.73 10.31
CA PHE A 117 -4.86 -5.77 10.29
C PHE A 117 -6.11 -6.40 10.87
N MET A 118 -6.10 -6.68 12.17
CA MET A 118 -7.24 -7.30 12.84
C MET A 118 -8.49 -6.44 12.76
N GLY A 119 -9.60 -7.07 12.41
CA GLY A 119 -10.94 -6.52 12.46
C GLY A 119 -11.64 -6.78 13.79
N GLN A 120 -12.96 -6.80 13.75
CA GLN A 120 -13.76 -7.10 14.93
C GLN A 120 -13.77 -8.60 15.23
N LYS A 121 -13.83 -8.92 16.55
CA LYS A 121 -14.07 -10.29 17.01
C LYS A 121 -15.47 -10.75 16.58
N LYS A 122 -15.55 -11.95 16.02
CA LYS A 122 -16.81 -12.60 15.66
C LYS A 122 -16.96 -13.87 16.48
N LYS A 123 -18.16 -14.11 16.94
CA LYS A 123 -18.52 -15.39 17.56
C LYS A 123 -18.98 -16.36 16.46
N GLU A 124 -18.36 -17.52 16.38
CA GLU A 124 -18.77 -18.60 15.48
C GLU A 124 -19.04 -19.85 16.30
N THR A 125 -20.17 -20.49 16.06
CA THR A 125 -20.52 -21.76 16.70
C THR A 125 -20.29 -22.88 15.69
N LYS A 126 -19.40 -23.81 16.04
CA LYS A 126 -19.14 -25.04 15.28
C LYS A 126 -19.25 -26.24 16.21
N ASN A 127 -20.03 -27.25 15.82
CA ASN A 127 -20.22 -28.46 16.58
C ASN A 127 -20.66 -28.19 18.06
N GLY A 128 -21.61 -27.24 18.27
CA GLY A 128 -22.09 -26.85 19.57
C GLY A 128 -21.15 -26.03 20.46
N LYS A 129 -19.94 -25.75 20.00
CA LYS A 129 -18.94 -24.92 20.71
C LYS A 129 -18.83 -23.53 20.08
N THR A 130 -18.85 -22.49 20.90
CA THR A 130 -18.70 -21.09 20.45
C THR A 130 -17.25 -20.65 20.57
N TYR A 131 -16.71 -20.14 19.46
CA TYR A 131 -15.35 -19.63 19.33
C TYR A 131 -15.39 -18.12 19.09
N ASN A 132 -14.48 -17.39 19.73
CA ASN A 132 -14.23 -15.99 19.42
C ASN A 132 -13.09 -15.92 18.38
N LEU A 133 -13.46 -15.68 17.12
CA LEU A 133 -12.50 -15.60 16.03
C LEU A 133 -12.22 -14.14 15.67
N ILE A 134 -10.98 -13.85 15.35
CA ILE A 134 -10.54 -12.55 14.86
C ILE A 134 -10.19 -12.71 13.39
N TYR A 135 -10.90 -11.98 12.54
CA TYR A 135 -10.65 -11.90 11.11
C TYR A 135 -9.91 -10.61 10.77
N PRO A 136 -9.21 -10.53 9.64
CA PRO A 136 -8.68 -9.27 9.18
C PRO A 136 -9.83 -8.30 8.85
N ILE A 137 -9.53 -7.01 8.78
CA ILE A 137 -10.51 -6.03 8.27
C ILE A 137 -10.94 -6.41 6.86
N THR A 138 -12.19 -6.14 6.54
CA THR A 138 -12.72 -6.40 5.20
C THR A 138 -12.11 -5.44 4.17
N ARG A 139 -12.16 -5.84 2.90
CA ARG A 139 -11.75 -4.96 1.79
C ARG A 139 -12.51 -3.63 1.78
N GLN A 140 -13.81 -3.64 2.13
CA GLN A 140 -14.62 -2.43 2.24
C GLN A 140 -14.14 -1.52 3.36
N GLN A 141 -13.83 -2.08 4.55
CA GLN A 141 -13.28 -1.31 5.66
C GLN A 141 -11.93 -0.69 5.30
N ALA A 142 -11.03 -1.48 4.73
CA ALA A 142 -9.73 -0.99 4.29
C ALA A 142 -9.85 0.08 3.19
N HIS A 143 -10.77 -0.10 2.24
CA HIS A 143 -11.07 0.91 1.21
C HIS A 143 -11.56 2.21 1.86
N SER A 144 -12.52 2.14 2.80
CA SER A 144 -13.04 3.32 3.51
C SER A 144 -11.95 4.05 4.32
N ILE A 145 -11.00 3.32 4.92
CA ILE A 145 -9.85 3.92 5.63
C ILE A 145 -9.01 4.76 4.67
N VAL A 146 -8.68 4.19 3.53
CA VAL A 146 -7.80 4.81 2.52
C VAL A 146 -8.48 6.00 1.85
N THR A 147 -9.75 5.86 1.42
CA THR A 147 -10.49 6.93 0.74
C THR A 147 -10.77 8.10 1.66
N LYS A 148 -11.24 7.86 2.88
CA LYS A 148 -11.47 8.94 3.86
C LYS A 148 -10.20 9.72 4.18
N ASN A 149 -9.06 9.03 4.31
CA ASN A 149 -7.80 9.72 4.55
C ASN A 149 -7.36 10.55 3.34
N ALA A 150 -7.63 10.07 2.12
CA ALA A 150 -7.35 10.81 0.90
C ALA A 150 -8.22 12.08 0.77
N GLU A 151 -9.51 11.97 1.08
CA GLU A 151 -10.45 13.10 1.12
C GLU A 151 -10.03 14.16 2.13
N GLU A 152 -9.64 13.76 3.35
CA GLU A 152 -9.19 14.67 4.42
C GLU A 152 -7.92 15.48 4.06
N VAL A 153 -7.11 14.98 3.12
CA VAL A 153 -5.91 15.67 2.64
C VAL A 153 -6.08 16.23 1.21
N ASN A 154 -7.31 16.36 0.77
CA ASN A 154 -7.71 16.96 -0.51
C ASN A 154 -7.03 16.29 -1.72
N ILE A 155 -7.00 14.96 -1.76
CA ILE A 155 -6.66 14.22 -2.99
C ILE A 155 -7.89 14.31 -3.91
N ASP A 156 -7.75 14.99 -5.03
CA ASP A 156 -8.81 15.40 -5.97
C ASP A 156 -9.10 14.38 -7.09
N PHE A 157 -8.56 13.17 -6.96
CA PHE A 157 -8.79 12.07 -7.90
C PHE A 157 -9.24 10.80 -7.17
N LYS A 158 -9.79 9.82 -7.91
CA LYS A 158 -10.24 8.56 -7.34
C LYS A 158 -9.08 7.79 -6.73
N PHE A 159 -9.06 7.71 -5.40
CA PHE A 159 -8.03 7.05 -4.61
C PHE A 159 -8.60 5.88 -3.82
N GLY A 160 -7.88 4.78 -3.73
CA GLY A 160 -8.31 3.58 -3.01
C GLY A 160 -7.18 2.58 -2.78
N LEU A 161 -7.50 1.37 -2.35
CA LEU A 161 -6.47 0.35 -2.03
C LEU A 161 -5.49 0.07 -3.16
N HIS A 162 -5.97 0.03 -4.42
CA HIS A 162 -5.09 -0.15 -5.57
C HIS A 162 -4.15 1.03 -5.81
N SER A 163 -4.54 2.23 -5.36
CA SER A 163 -3.69 3.41 -5.45
C SER A 163 -2.41 3.30 -4.63
N LEU A 164 -2.44 2.58 -3.50
CA LEU A 164 -1.25 2.33 -2.68
C LEU A 164 -0.20 1.60 -3.52
N ARG A 165 -0.59 0.48 -4.13
CA ARG A 165 0.29 -0.32 -5.00
C ARG A 165 0.72 0.47 -6.25
N LYS A 166 -0.17 1.23 -6.87
CA LYS A 166 0.15 2.11 -8.02
C LYS A 166 1.17 3.17 -7.63
N THR A 167 1.03 3.78 -6.47
CA THR A 167 1.96 4.78 -5.94
C THR A 167 3.35 4.19 -5.70
N PHE A 168 3.44 2.96 -5.12
CA PHE A 168 4.70 2.24 -5.02
C PHE A 168 5.40 2.14 -6.37
N GLY A 169 4.71 1.63 -7.38
CA GLY A 169 5.30 1.44 -8.70
C GLY A 169 5.67 2.74 -9.40
N TYR A 170 4.87 3.78 -9.25
CA TYR A 170 5.17 5.09 -9.78
C TYR A 170 6.49 5.64 -9.21
N PHE A 171 6.62 5.65 -7.88
CA PHE A 171 7.85 6.13 -7.25
C PHE A 171 9.04 5.19 -7.47
N TYR A 172 8.81 3.88 -7.61
CA TYR A 172 9.86 2.94 -7.98
C TYR A 172 10.50 3.32 -9.33
N ILE A 173 9.70 3.57 -10.36
CA ILE A 173 10.18 4.01 -11.67
C ILE A 173 10.82 5.39 -11.58
N LYS A 174 10.16 6.34 -10.93
CA LYS A 174 10.65 7.72 -10.77
C LYS A 174 12.01 7.81 -10.08
N ASN A 175 12.29 6.87 -9.19
CA ASN A 175 13.59 6.78 -8.49
C ASN A 175 14.62 5.92 -9.25
N GLY A 176 14.43 5.68 -10.55
CA GLY A 176 15.37 4.96 -11.40
C GLY A 176 15.24 3.43 -11.35
N GLY A 177 14.17 2.92 -10.76
CA GLY A 177 13.87 1.48 -10.76
C GLY A 177 13.58 0.97 -12.18
N LYS A 178 14.08 -0.23 -12.51
CA LYS A 178 13.90 -0.82 -13.84
C LYS A 178 12.45 -1.31 -14.03
N PRO A 179 11.78 -0.92 -15.13
CA PRO A 179 10.40 -1.36 -15.41
C PRO A 179 10.22 -2.88 -15.45
N ASP A 180 11.19 -3.61 -16.00
CA ASP A 180 11.15 -5.10 -16.05
C ASP A 180 11.17 -5.71 -14.63
N THR A 181 11.88 -5.08 -13.71
CA THR A 181 11.89 -5.51 -12.31
C THR A 181 10.53 -5.23 -11.65
N LEU A 182 9.94 -4.06 -11.92
CA LEU A 182 8.60 -3.74 -11.43
C LEU A 182 7.55 -4.69 -12.00
N MET A 183 7.65 -5.04 -13.28
CA MET A 183 6.80 -6.04 -13.94
C MET A 183 6.84 -7.38 -13.19
N LYS A 184 8.03 -7.86 -12.82
CA LYS A 184 8.22 -9.07 -12.01
C LYS A 184 7.62 -8.92 -10.61
N MET A 185 7.84 -7.79 -9.92
CA MET A 185 7.24 -7.50 -8.60
C MET A 185 5.72 -7.52 -8.65
N TYR A 186 5.13 -7.11 -9.76
CA TYR A 186 3.69 -7.10 -9.96
C TYR A 186 3.13 -8.42 -10.46
N ASN A 187 3.99 -9.37 -10.83
CA ASN A 187 3.59 -10.59 -11.56
C ASN A 187 2.75 -10.28 -12.80
N HIS A 188 3.14 -9.23 -13.53
CA HIS A 188 2.57 -8.87 -14.83
C HIS A 188 3.38 -9.53 -15.94
N ASP A 189 2.71 -9.96 -16.99
CA ASP A 189 3.34 -10.62 -18.13
C ASP A 189 3.65 -9.65 -19.30
N ASP A 190 3.23 -8.37 -19.18
CA ASP A 190 3.38 -7.34 -20.22
C ASP A 190 3.88 -6.02 -19.63
N TYR A 191 4.86 -5.41 -20.31
CA TYR A 191 5.46 -4.13 -19.97
C TYR A 191 4.44 -2.98 -20.02
N ASN A 192 3.67 -2.90 -21.10
CA ASN A 192 2.70 -1.81 -21.30
C ASN A 192 1.59 -1.86 -20.26
N VAL A 193 1.18 -3.06 -19.84
CA VAL A 193 0.25 -3.24 -18.72
C VAL A 193 0.82 -2.66 -17.44
N THR A 194 2.11 -2.88 -17.17
CA THR A 194 2.78 -2.36 -15.98
C THR A 194 2.87 -0.85 -16.00
N MET A 195 3.31 -0.25 -17.11
CA MET A 195 3.48 1.20 -17.24
C MET A 195 2.13 1.93 -17.18
N ARG A 196 1.11 1.39 -17.86
CA ARG A 196 -0.27 1.89 -17.76
C ARG A 196 -0.81 1.78 -16.33
N TYR A 197 -0.53 0.66 -15.65
CA TYR A 197 -1.00 0.41 -14.29
C TYR A 197 -0.48 1.48 -13.32
N VAL A 198 0.77 1.90 -13.42
CA VAL A 198 1.36 2.97 -12.59
C VAL A 198 1.06 4.37 -13.10
N SER A 199 0.29 4.48 -14.18
CA SER A 199 -0.07 5.76 -14.83
C SER A 199 1.15 6.59 -15.25
N TRP A 200 2.21 5.89 -15.73
CA TRP A 200 3.37 6.54 -16.33
C TRP A 200 2.97 7.05 -17.72
N GLY A 201 3.10 8.34 -17.95
CA GLY A 201 2.58 8.99 -19.15
C GLY A 201 3.59 9.93 -19.82
N ILE A 202 3.11 10.69 -20.82
CA ILE A 202 3.90 11.64 -21.59
C ILE A 202 4.49 12.72 -20.68
N ASP A 203 3.70 13.25 -19.73
CA ASP A 203 4.17 14.29 -18.80
C ASP A 203 5.35 13.82 -17.93
N ASP A 204 5.34 12.53 -17.55
CA ASP A 204 6.45 11.94 -16.78
C ASP A 204 7.71 11.81 -17.66
N ALA A 205 7.56 11.42 -18.93
CA ALA A 205 8.66 11.32 -19.89
C ALA A 205 9.23 12.70 -20.27
N GLU A 206 8.41 13.74 -20.34
CA GLU A 206 8.86 15.13 -20.55
C GLU A 206 9.68 15.63 -19.36
N SER A 207 9.21 15.38 -18.13
CA SER A 207 9.96 15.72 -16.91
C SER A 207 11.31 15.01 -16.84
N ASP A 208 11.38 13.73 -17.25
CA ASP A 208 12.63 12.99 -17.31
C ASP A 208 13.59 13.59 -18.36
N ARG A 209 13.05 14.00 -19.52
CA ARG A 209 13.84 14.64 -20.58
C ARG A 209 14.40 15.98 -20.13
N GLU A 210 13.59 16.83 -19.46
CA GLU A 210 14.03 18.11 -18.92
C GLU A 210 15.16 17.96 -17.88
N SER A 211 15.14 16.87 -17.11
CA SER A 211 16.17 16.57 -16.11
C SER A 211 17.46 16.01 -16.70
N MET A 212 17.45 15.56 -17.97
CA MET A 212 18.58 14.91 -18.61
C MET A 212 19.46 15.95 -19.30
N TYR A 213 20.70 16.08 -18.81
CA TYR A 213 21.75 16.86 -19.46
C TYR A 213 22.99 16.01 -19.75
N LEU A 214 23.32 15.85 -21.03
CA LEU A 214 24.45 15.06 -21.49
C LEU A 214 25.59 16.00 -21.98
N GLY A 215 26.43 16.39 -21.06
CA GLY A 215 27.68 17.01 -21.38
C GLY A 215 27.64 18.51 -21.69
N GLY A 216 28.47 19.24 -21.06
CA GLY A 216 28.93 20.57 -21.27
C GLY A 216 30.09 20.79 -20.33
N VAL A 217 31.21 21.12 -20.84
CA VAL A 217 32.35 21.56 -20.01
C VAL A 217 31.99 22.96 -19.53
N HIS A 218 31.43 23.07 -18.32
CA HIS A 218 31.41 24.38 -17.67
C HIS A 218 32.82 24.69 -17.21
N LYS A 219 33.45 25.65 -17.90
CA LYS A 219 34.68 26.28 -17.44
C LYS A 219 34.38 27.24 -16.29
#